data_0178614e0f8369e0684d0cfd12bb9934
#
_entry.id   0178614e0f8369e0684d0cfd12bb9934
#
_cell.length_a   1.000
_cell.length_b   1.000
_cell.length_c   1.000
_cell.angle_alpha   90.00
_cell.angle_beta   90.00
_cell.angle_gamma   90.00
#
_symmetry.space_group_name_H-M   'P 1'
#
loop_
_entity.id
_entity.type
_entity.pdbx_description
1 polymer ?
#
loop_
_entity_poly.entity_id
_entity_poly.type
_entity_poly.pdbx_seq_one_letter_code
_entity_poly.pdbx_strand_id
1 'polypeptide(L)'
;MNPTIDQQGAAAITVFLADDNLIVREGVRAMLERHDDVEIVGTADDLDSLVRGATEAAPNVVVSDIRMPPSFQREGIDACKAIRKRHPGTGVVILSQYDDPDYAISLLSEGAAGYAYLLKDRIAEG
;
A
#
# COMPACT_ATOMS: atom_id res chain seq x y z
N MET A 1 4.55 10.74 18.84
CA MET A 1 3.13 10.34 18.75
C MET A 1 2.98 8.88 19.14
N ASN A 2 2.01 8.59 19.98
CA ASN A 2 1.79 7.21 20.41
C ASN A 2 1.11 6.41 19.31
N PRO A 3 1.49 5.16 19.11
CA PRO A 3 0.78 4.31 18.17
C PRO A 3 -0.64 4.02 18.67
N THR A 4 -1.51 3.71 17.72
CA THR A 4 -2.86 3.27 18.03
C THR A 4 -2.78 1.91 18.72
N ILE A 5 -3.56 1.73 19.78
CA ILE A 5 -3.58 0.51 20.57
C ILE A 5 -4.92 -0.19 20.36
N ASP A 6 -4.89 -1.49 20.08
CA ASP A 6 -6.11 -2.28 19.93
C ASP A 6 -6.70 -2.59 21.31
N GLN A 7 -7.84 -3.30 21.32
CA GLN A 7 -8.55 -3.61 22.55
C GLN A 7 -7.79 -4.53 23.50
N GLN A 8 -6.82 -5.27 22.99
CA GLN A 8 -5.98 -6.15 23.77
C GLN A 8 -4.70 -5.48 24.25
N GLY A 9 -4.49 -4.21 23.91
CA GLY A 9 -3.31 -3.46 24.30
C GLY A 9 -2.13 -3.59 23.35
N ALA A 10 -2.25 -4.37 22.27
CA ALA A 10 -1.20 -4.46 21.26
C ALA A 10 -1.29 -3.26 20.31
N ALA A 11 -0.15 -2.78 19.83
CA ALA A 11 -0.11 -1.71 18.85
C ALA A 11 -0.73 -2.18 17.53
N ALA A 12 -1.65 -1.40 16.98
CA ALA A 12 -2.24 -1.71 15.69
C ALA A 12 -1.23 -1.46 14.58
N ILE A 13 -1.34 -2.26 13.52
CA ILE A 13 -0.57 -2.05 12.29
C ILE A 13 -1.28 -0.96 11.49
N THR A 14 -0.61 0.14 11.22
CA THR A 14 -1.20 1.24 10.46
C THR A 14 -0.93 1.04 8.98
N VAL A 15 -1.97 1.21 8.17
CA VAL A 15 -1.93 0.96 6.73
C VAL A 15 -2.40 2.19 5.97
N PHE A 16 -1.64 2.59 4.95
CA PHE A 16 -2.06 3.60 3.99
C PHE A 16 -2.36 2.88 2.67
N LEU A 17 -3.54 3.12 2.11
CA LEU A 17 -4.06 2.35 0.98
C LEU A 17 -4.22 3.22 -0.24
N ALA A 18 -3.66 2.81 -1.38
CA ALA A 18 -3.71 3.58 -2.63
C ALA A 18 -4.16 2.71 -3.80
N ASP A 19 -5.21 3.16 -4.47
CA ASP A 19 -5.71 2.57 -5.70
C ASP A 19 -6.65 3.59 -6.34
N ASP A 20 -6.55 3.80 -7.66
CA ASP A 20 -7.44 4.72 -8.35
C ASP A 20 -8.83 4.13 -8.58
N ASN A 21 -8.97 2.83 -8.46
CA ASN A 21 -10.27 2.15 -8.59
C ASN A 21 -10.95 2.11 -7.22
N LEU A 22 -12.06 2.83 -7.10
CA LEU A 22 -12.79 2.94 -5.85
C LEU A 22 -13.27 1.57 -5.34
N ILE A 23 -13.75 0.72 -6.24
CA ILE A 23 -14.29 -0.60 -5.85
C ILE A 23 -13.18 -1.47 -5.28
N VAL A 24 -12.01 -1.51 -5.93
CA VAL A 24 -10.86 -2.27 -5.44
C VAL A 24 -10.39 -1.71 -4.09
N ARG A 25 -10.25 -0.39 -4.02
CA ARG A 25 -9.78 0.26 -2.79
C ARG A 25 -10.71 -0.04 -1.61
N GLU A 26 -12.02 0.08 -1.81
CA GLU A 26 -12.98 -0.21 -0.73
C GLU A 26 -13.07 -1.69 -0.41
N GLY A 27 -12.86 -2.57 -1.38
CA GLY A 27 -12.79 -4.01 -1.13
C GLY A 27 -11.60 -4.40 -0.28
N VAL A 28 -10.43 -3.86 -0.59
CA VAL A 28 -9.22 -4.10 0.21
C VAL A 28 -9.38 -3.51 1.60
N ARG A 29 -9.93 -2.30 1.69
CA ARG A 29 -10.20 -1.67 2.98
C ARG A 29 -11.09 -2.54 3.85
N ALA A 30 -12.20 -3.04 3.30
CA ALA A 30 -13.12 -3.89 4.04
C ALA A 30 -12.46 -5.18 4.53
N MET A 31 -11.61 -5.79 3.70
CA MET A 31 -10.85 -6.98 4.09
C MET A 31 -9.94 -6.70 5.28
N LEU A 32 -9.19 -5.62 5.19
CA LEU A 32 -8.22 -5.27 6.24
C LEU A 32 -8.90 -4.88 7.54
N GLU A 33 -10.02 -4.19 7.45
CA GLU A 33 -10.76 -3.75 8.64
C GLU A 33 -11.46 -4.88 9.40
N ARG A 34 -11.48 -6.09 8.86
CA ARG A 34 -11.93 -7.28 9.61
C ARG A 34 -10.95 -7.66 10.72
N HIS A 35 -9.74 -7.15 10.68
CA HIS A 35 -8.70 -7.47 11.65
C HIS A 35 -8.58 -6.35 12.66
N ASP A 36 -8.78 -6.67 13.94
CA ASP A 36 -8.73 -5.67 15.01
C ASP A 36 -7.37 -5.02 15.18
N ASP A 37 -6.32 -5.70 14.73
CA ASP A 37 -4.94 -5.22 14.82
C ASP A 37 -4.49 -4.40 13.60
N VAL A 38 -5.41 -4.05 12.70
CA VAL A 38 -5.12 -3.23 11.51
C VAL A 38 -5.94 -1.96 11.55
N GLU A 39 -5.30 -0.83 11.28
CA GLU A 39 -5.96 0.47 11.21
C GLU A 39 -5.61 1.14 9.88
N ILE A 40 -6.62 1.53 9.11
CA ILE A 40 -6.42 2.30 7.87
C ILE A 40 -6.28 3.76 8.26
N VAL A 41 -5.11 4.33 8.02
CA VAL A 41 -4.81 5.72 8.42
C VAL A 41 -4.96 6.71 7.28
N GLY A 42 -5.18 6.25 6.08
CA GLY A 42 -5.44 7.13 4.94
C GLY A 42 -5.56 6.37 3.64
N THR A 43 -6.07 7.06 2.63
CA THR A 43 -6.22 6.52 1.28
C THR A 43 -5.78 7.56 0.24
N ALA A 44 -5.41 7.07 -0.94
CA ALA A 44 -5.01 7.93 -2.05
C ALA A 44 -5.43 7.28 -3.37
N ASP A 45 -5.57 8.10 -4.41
CA ASP A 45 -5.96 7.62 -5.73
C ASP A 45 -5.01 8.08 -6.85
N ASP A 46 -3.93 8.79 -6.51
CA ASP A 46 -2.91 9.20 -7.46
C ASP A 46 -1.53 9.29 -6.81
N LEU A 47 -0.50 9.56 -7.64
CA LEU A 47 0.88 9.61 -7.19
C LEU A 47 1.09 10.67 -6.09
N ASP A 48 0.64 11.90 -6.34
CA ASP A 48 0.92 13.01 -5.43
C ASP A 48 0.24 12.83 -4.08
N SER A 49 -1.02 12.41 -4.08
CA SER A 49 -1.75 12.19 -2.83
C SER A 49 -1.18 11.03 -2.05
N LEU A 50 -0.68 10.00 -2.75
CA LEU A 50 -0.04 8.86 -2.09
C LEU A 50 1.26 9.29 -1.41
N VAL A 51 2.17 9.94 -2.13
CA VAL A 51 3.46 10.32 -1.56
C VAL A 51 3.26 11.28 -0.39
N ARG A 52 2.42 12.29 -0.57
CA ARG A 52 2.18 13.29 0.44
C ARG A 52 1.49 12.71 1.67
N GLY A 53 0.41 11.97 1.46
CA GLY A 53 -0.37 11.40 2.54
C GLY A 53 0.39 10.35 3.33
N ALA A 54 1.08 9.45 2.65
CA ALA A 54 1.85 8.41 3.33
C ALA A 54 3.06 8.98 4.05
N THR A 55 3.73 9.97 3.47
CA THR A 55 4.86 10.62 4.14
C THR A 55 4.39 11.29 5.44
N GLU A 56 3.23 11.93 5.41
CA GLU A 56 2.67 12.62 6.57
C GLU A 56 2.17 11.64 7.63
N ALA A 57 1.47 10.58 7.19
CA ALA A 57 0.91 9.59 8.11
C ALA A 57 1.95 8.64 8.70
N ALA A 58 3.08 8.46 8.01
CA ALA A 58 4.14 7.53 8.40
C ALA A 58 3.59 6.14 8.81
N PRO A 59 2.84 5.47 7.91
CA PRO A 59 2.22 4.18 8.25
C PRO A 59 3.26 3.08 8.38
N ASN A 60 2.88 1.99 9.03
CA ASN A 60 3.73 0.79 9.06
C ASN A 60 3.82 0.15 7.68
N VAL A 61 2.70 0.16 6.92
CA VAL A 61 2.61 -0.51 5.63
C VAL A 61 1.86 0.38 4.64
N VAL A 62 2.34 0.44 3.41
CA VAL A 62 1.62 1.03 2.28
C VAL A 62 1.14 -0.10 1.39
N VAL A 63 -0.14 -0.14 1.08
CA VAL A 63 -0.74 -1.06 0.11
C VAL A 63 -1.10 -0.24 -1.12
N SER A 64 -0.47 -0.49 -2.25
CA SER A 64 -0.61 0.37 -3.42
C SER A 64 -0.75 -0.40 -4.72
N ASP A 65 -1.64 0.10 -5.58
CA ASP A 65 -1.70 -0.29 -6.97
C ASP A 65 -0.43 0.18 -7.70
N ILE A 66 -0.06 -0.49 -8.78
CA ILE A 66 1.07 -0.09 -9.63
C ILE A 66 0.70 1.11 -10.50
N ARG A 67 -0.43 1.00 -11.20
CA ARG A 67 -0.84 1.98 -12.22
C ARG A 67 -1.85 2.94 -11.66
N MET A 68 -1.45 4.19 -11.53
CA MET A 68 -2.31 5.25 -11.03
C MET A 68 -2.09 6.52 -11.84
N PRO A 69 -3.02 7.51 -11.75
CA PRO A 69 -2.78 8.81 -12.37
C PRO A 69 -1.46 9.43 -11.90
N PRO A 70 -0.78 10.22 -12.74
CA PRO A 70 -1.30 10.74 -14.00
C PRO A 70 -1.10 9.85 -15.23
N SER A 71 -0.12 8.95 -15.26
CA SER A 71 0.22 8.25 -16.49
C SER A 71 -0.29 6.80 -16.56
N PHE A 72 -0.76 6.25 -15.48
CA PHE A 72 -1.22 4.85 -15.37
C PHE A 72 -0.15 3.85 -15.79
N GLN A 73 1.11 4.11 -15.43
CA GLN A 73 2.23 3.21 -15.75
C GLN A 73 2.79 2.56 -14.50
N ARG A 74 3.60 3.26 -13.73
CA ARG A 74 4.22 2.67 -12.54
C ARG A 74 4.23 3.62 -11.34
N GLU A 75 3.30 4.52 -11.27
CA GLU A 75 3.24 5.53 -10.22
C GLU A 75 3.26 4.92 -8.82
N GLY A 76 2.57 3.79 -8.63
CA GLY A 76 2.56 3.14 -7.33
C GLY A 76 3.95 2.69 -6.89
N ILE A 77 4.74 2.14 -7.80
CA ILE A 77 6.11 1.71 -7.51
C ILE A 77 6.98 2.93 -7.21
N ASP A 78 6.89 3.96 -8.04
CA ASP A 78 7.70 5.17 -7.86
C ASP A 78 7.36 5.87 -6.55
N ALA A 79 6.08 5.93 -6.21
CA ALA A 79 5.64 6.51 -4.95
C ALA A 79 6.16 5.73 -3.75
N CYS A 80 6.09 4.40 -3.79
CA CYS A 80 6.57 3.56 -2.70
C CYS A 80 8.07 3.69 -2.50
N LYS A 81 8.84 3.80 -3.59
CA LYS A 81 10.28 4.06 -3.48
C LYS A 81 10.55 5.41 -2.81
N ALA A 82 9.81 6.44 -3.19
CA ALA A 82 9.95 7.77 -2.59
C ALA A 82 9.60 7.74 -1.10
N ILE A 83 8.53 7.06 -0.74
CA ILE A 83 8.11 6.94 0.66
C ILE A 83 9.17 6.21 1.48
N ARG A 84 9.71 5.10 0.97
CA ARG A 84 10.74 4.33 1.69
C ARG A 84 12.07 5.06 1.78
N LYS A 85 12.32 6.01 0.91
CA LYS A 85 13.51 6.85 1.02
C LYS A 85 13.46 7.71 2.29
N ARG A 86 12.27 8.17 2.66
CA ARG A 86 12.06 8.98 3.88
C ARG A 86 11.81 8.11 5.11
N HIS A 87 11.16 6.98 4.91
CA HIS A 87 10.79 6.06 6.00
C HIS A 87 11.22 4.64 5.63
N PRO A 88 12.50 4.29 5.78
CA PRO A 88 13.03 3.00 5.31
C PRO A 88 12.38 1.78 5.95
N GLY A 89 11.77 1.94 7.12
CA GLY A 89 11.10 0.86 7.81
C GLY A 89 9.67 0.57 7.32
N THR A 90 9.14 1.38 6.40
CA THR A 90 7.79 1.17 5.89
C THR A 90 7.75 -0.07 5.00
N GLY A 91 6.86 -1.01 5.32
CA GLY A 91 6.60 -2.16 4.46
C GLY A 91 5.73 -1.74 3.28
N VAL A 92 5.86 -2.45 2.17
CA VAL A 92 5.08 -2.15 0.95
C VAL A 92 4.46 -3.43 0.42
N VAL A 93 3.15 -3.38 0.17
CA VAL A 93 2.40 -4.43 -0.53
C VAL A 93 1.94 -3.85 -1.87
N ILE A 94 2.38 -4.45 -2.96
CA ILE A 94 2.02 -4.01 -4.30
C ILE A 94 0.82 -4.82 -4.78
N LEU A 95 -0.24 -4.11 -5.17
CA LEU A 95 -1.41 -4.71 -5.81
C LEU A 95 -1.18 -4.71 -7.31
N SER A 96 -1.21 -5.88 -7.93
CA SER A 96 -0.87 -6.02 -9.34
C SER A 96 -1.98 -6.65 -10.14
N GLN A 97 -2.13 -6.21 -11.37
CA GLN A 97 -2.90 -6.93 -12.38
C GLN A 97 -2.07 -8.10 -12.91
N TYR A 98 -2.75 -9.07 -13.49
CA TYR A 98 -2.08 -10.24 -14.05
C TYR A 98 -1.07 -9.86 -15.14
N ASP A 99 -1.27 -8.73 -15.81
CA ASP A 99 -0.44 -8.27 -16.92
C ASP A 99 0.70 -7.32 -16.50
N ASP A 100 1.05 -7.29 -15.20
CA ASP A 100 2.10 -6.41 -14.70
C ASP A 100 3.37 -7.14 -14.20
N PRO A 101 3.75 -8.33 -14.72
CA PRO A 101 4.89 -9.08 -14.14
C PRO A 101 6.24 -8.37 -14.30
N ASP A 102 6.40 -7.56 -15.34
CA ASP A 102 7.66 -6.86 -15.57
C ASP A 102 7.95 -5.83 -14.49
N TYR A 103 6.93 -5.21 -13.95
CA TYR A 103 7.08 -4.27 -12.85
C TYR A 103 7.48 -4.98 -11.55
N ALA A 104 6.93 -6.17 -11.33
CA ALA A 104 7.30 -6.98 -10.17
C ALA A 104 8.78 -7.38 -10.23
N ILE A 105 9.23 -7.84 -11.38
CA ILE A 105 10.62 -8.24 -11.59
C ILE A 105 11.55 -7.06 -11.38
N SER A 106 11.20 -5.90 -11.92
CA SER A 106 11.99 -4.68 -11.75
C SER A 106 12.11 -4.30 -10.26
N LEU A 107 11.01 -4.40 -9.51
CA LEU A 107 11.02 -4.07 -8.09
C LEU A 107 11.90 -5.03 -7.31
N LEU A 108 11.80 -6.33 -7.59
CA LEU A 108 12.58 -7.36 -6.91
C LEU A 108 14.07 -7.22 -7.20
N SER A 109 14.44 -6.82 -8.41
CA SER A 109 15.85 -6.67 -8.78
C SER A 109 16.53 -5.49 -8.10
N GLU A 110 15.75 -4.54 -7.57
CA GLU A 110 16.30 -3.37 -6.86
C GLU A 110 16.38 -3.58 -5.36
N GLY A 111 16.05 -4.78 -4.87
CA GLY A 111 16.06 -5.08 -3.44
C GLY A 111 14.67 -5.27 -2.90
N ALA A 112 14.32 -6.53 -2.62
CA ALA A 112 12.94 -6.90 -2.30
C ALA A 112 12.59 -6.83 -0.81
N ALA A 113 13.56 -6.56 0.07
CA ALA A 113 13.29 -6.55 1.51
C ALA A 113 12.23 -5.51 1.86
N GLY A 114 11.15 -5.94 2.50
CA GLY A 114 10.05 -5.07 2.87
C GLY A 114 8.98 -4.88 1.81
N TYR A 115 9.10 -5.57 0.67
CA TYR A 115 8.07 -5.56 -0.38
C TYR A 115 7.33 -6.90 -0.41
N ALA A 116 6.03 -6.85 -0.67
CA ALA A 116 5.21 -8.01 -0.96
C ALA A 116 4.39 -7.73 -2.21
N TYR A 117 3.88 -8.76 -2.82
CA TYR A 117 3.19 -8.67 -4.11
C TYR A 117 1.89 -9.45 -4.05
N LEU A 118 0.78 -8.83 -4.48
CA LEU A 118 -0.53 -9.44 -4.42
C LEU A 118 -1.27 -9.19 -5.73
N LEU A 119 -1.83 -10.25 -6.32
CA LEU A 119 -2.64 -10.12 -7.53
C LEU A 119 -4.04 -9.64 -7.18
N LYS A 120 -4.54 -8.66 -7.91
CA LYS A 120 -5.85 -8.07 -7.66
C LYS A 120 -7.00 -9.05 -7.81
N ASP A 121 -6.90 -10.01 -8.70
CA ASP A 121 -7.94 -11.02 -8.88
C ASP A 121 -8.10 -11.93 -7.66
N ARG A 122 -7.06 -12.09 -6.86
CA ARG A 122 -7.10 -12.88 -5.63
C ARG A 122 -7.83 -12.15 -4.49
N ILE A 123 -7.87 -10.84 -4.54
CA ILE A 123 -8.55 -10.04 -3.51
C ILE A 123 -10.05 -10.35 -3.51
N ALA A 124 -10.65 -10.52 -4.67
CA ALA A 124 -12.07 -10.80 -4.80
C ALA A 124 -12.44 -12.19 -4.27
N GLU A 125 -11.49 -13.11 -4.19
CA GLU A 125 -11.69 -14.46 -3.67
C GLU A 125 -11.46 -14.56 -2.17
N GLY A 126 -10.77 -13.57 -1.64
CA GLY A 126 -10.32 -13.58 -0.28
C GLY A 126 -11.29 -13.20 0.76
#